data_df9fcf7f7b3ad84fff4f3a43197f5e84
#
_entry.id   df9fcf7f7b3ad84fff4f3a43197f5e84
#
_cell.length_a   1.000
_cell.length_b   1.000
_cell.length_c   1.000
_cell.angle_alpha   90.00
_cell.angle_beta   90.00
_cell.angle_gamma   90.00
#
_symmetry.space_group_name_H-M   'P 1'
#
loop_
_entity.id
_entity.type
_entity.pdbx_description
1 polymer ?
#
loop_
_entity_poly.entity_id
_entity_poly.type
_entity_poly.pdbx_seq_one_letter_code
_entity_poly.pdbx_strand_id
1 'polypeptide(L)'
;MIRGTFFFVLLLIICFSTNAQSTEDSVKQTVNNLFKGMKSSNGTMISGAFADSAVLQTISRDKVSGKIFVRNESVKDFAKSISTIAVDAADERITFSNIKIDADLASVWTPYQFYLNGKFSHCGVNSFQLVRINGEWKIQYLIDTRRKEHCED
;
A
#
# COMPACT_ATOMS: atom_id res chain seq x y z
N MET A 1 -31.28 46.23 50.55
CA MET A 1 -31.63 44.97 49.86
C MET A 1 -30.89 44.92 48.53
N ILE A 2 -29.77 44.16 48.52
CA ILE A 2 -28.92 44.00 47.33
C ILE A 2 -29.24 42.61 46.70
N ARG A 3 -29.87 42.61 45.53
CA ARG A 3 -30.19 41.40 44.77
C ARG A 3 -28.95 41.04 43.94
N GLY A 4 -28.23 40.02 44.35
CA GLY A 4 -27.12 39.43 43.57
C GLY A 4 -27.67 38.51 42.47
N THR A 5 -27.44 38.86 41.20
CA THR A 5 -27.80 38.06 40.05
C THR A 5 -26.64 37.08 39.80
N PHE A 6 -26.85 35.79 40.08
CA PHE A 6 -25.91 34.71 39.76
C PHE A 6 -25.99 34.42 38.28
N PHE A 7 -24.92 34.72 37.53
CA PHE A 7 -24.76 34.33 36.11
C PHE A 7 -24.17 32.91 36.05
N PHE A 8 -25.00 31.95 35.67
CA PHE A 8 -24.60 30.56 35.45
C PHE A 8 -23.99 30.45 34.05
N VAL A 9 -22.67 30.44 33.93
CA VAL A 9 -21.97 30.18 32.65
C VAL A 9 -22.00 28.69 32.38
N LEU A 10 -22.87 28.27 31.46
CA LEU A 10 -22.93 26.89 30.95
C LEU A 10 -21.80 26.65 29.99
N LEU A 11 -20.72 25.98 30.45
CA LEU A 11 -19.58 25.60 29.64
C LEU A 11 -19.98 24.41 28.74
N LEU A 12 -20.27 24.67 27.46
CA LEU A 12 -20.50 23.62 26.45
C LEU A 12 -19.16 22.95 26.11
N ILE A 13 -18.93 21.78 26.66
CA ILE A 13 -17.79 20.92 26.26
C ILE A 13 -18.16 20.26 24.92
N ILE A 14 -17.65 20.80 23.82
CA ILE A 14 -17.75 20.18 22.49
C ILE A 14 -16.74 19.03 22.45
N CYS A 15 -17.20 17.79 22.67
CA CYS A 15 -16.42 16.59 22.45
C CYS A 15 -16.22 16.41 20.94
N PHE A 16 -15.04 16.80 20.41
CA PHE A 16 -14.60 16.38 19.09
C PHE A 16 -14.27 14.89 19.16
N SER A 17 -15.15 14.05 18.64
CA SER A 17 -14.85 12.64 18.38
C SER A 17 -13.82 12.59 17.25
N THR A 18 -12.53 12.57 17.58
CA THR A 18 -11.49 12.22 16.61
C THR A 18 -11.62 10.73 16.33
N ASN A 19 -12.10 10.37 15.15
CA ASN A 19 -12.02 8.98 14.68
C ASN A 19 -10.53 8.64 14.55
N ALA A 20 -9.96 7.98 15.56
CA ALA A 20 -8.62 7.42 15.46
C ALA A 20 -8.65 6.35 14.35
N GLN A 21 -7.84 6.56 13.31
CA GLN A 21 -7.68 5.57 12.25
C GLN A 21 -7.21 4.25 12.87
N SER A 22 -7.86 3.13 12.49
CA SER A 22 -7.46 1.82 13.00
C SER A 22 -6.03 1.47 12.51
N THR A 23 -5.32 0.64 13.25
CA THR A 23 -4.00 0.16 12.83
C THR A 23 -4.07 -0.56 11.49
N GLU A 24 -5.14 -1.33 11.25
CA GLU A 24 -5.35 -2.01 9.98
C GLU A 24 -5.58 -1.03 8.83
N ASP A 25 -6.35 0.05 9.04
CA ASP A 25 -6.55 1.08 8.01
C ASP A 25 -5.24 1.78 7.66
N SER A 26 -4.37 2.01 8.63
CA SER A 26 -3.04 2.60 8.40
C SER A 26 -2.14 1.67 7.57
N VAL A 27 -2.19 0.36 7.82
CA VAL A 27 -1.50 -0.66 7.00
C VAL A 27 -2.06 -0.66 5.57
N LYS A 28 -3.39 -0.71 5.41
CA LYS A 28 -4.06 -0.63 4.09
C LYS A 28 -3.70 0.65 3.35
N GLN A 29 -3.62 1.78 4.05
CA GLN A 29 -3.25 3.05 3.43
C GLN A 29 -1.84 3.02 2.85
N THR A 30 -0.87 2.44 3.56
CA THR A 30 0.51 2.30 3.05
C THR A 30 0.54 1.46 1.77
N VAL A 31 -0.15 0.33 1.75
CA VAL A 31 -0.24 -0.52 0.55
C VAL A 31 -0.97 0.22 -0.59
N ASN A 32 -2.07 0.89 -0.31
CA ASN A 32 -2.82 1.67 -1.29
C ASN A 32 -2.00 2.85 -1.86
N ASN A 33 -1.11 3.46 -1.06
CA ASN A 33 -0.24 4.54 -1.54
C ASN A 33 0.75 4.05 -2.61
N LEU A 34 1.24 2.81 -2.52
CA LEU A 34 2.05 2.20 -3.57
C LEU A 34 1.28 2.17 -4.90
N PHE A 35 0.09 1.57 -4.92
CA PHE A 35 -0.70 1.40 -6.16
C PHE A 35 -1.27 2.71 -6.68
N LYS A 36 -1.65 3.62 -5.79
CA LYS A 36 -2.03 4.99 -6.17
C LYS A 36 -0.85 5.74 -6.80
N GLY A 37 0.36 5.58 -6.24
CA GLY A 37 1.59 6.13 -6.82
C GLY A 37 1.87 5.55 -8.21
N MET A 38 1.69 4.25 -8.40
CA MET A 38 1.82 3.60 -9.72
C MET A 38 0.82 4.19 -10.73
N LYS A 39 -0.45 4.24 -10.39
CA LYS A 39 -1.51 4.75 -11.26
C LYS A 39 -1.35 6.23 -11.62
N SER A 40 -0.88 7.04 -10.67
CA SER A 40 -0.64 8.48 -10.87
C SER A 40 0.76 8.81 -11.40
N SER A 41 1.59 7.82 -11.74
CA SER A 41 3.00 7.99 -12.19
C SER A 41 3.83 8.81 -11.20
N ASN A 42 3.54 8.68 -9.90
CA ASN A 42 4.16 9.43 -8.81
C ASN A 42 5.22 8.60 -8.10
N GLY A 43 6.48 8.69 -8.57
CA GLY A 43 7.61 7.96 -7.97
C GLY A 43 7.91 8.35 -6.52
N THR A 44 7.64 9.58 -6.12
CA THR A 44 7.81 10.00 -4.72
C THR A 44 6.82 9.30 -3.81
N MET A 45 5.56 9.16 -4.23
CA MET A 45 4.54 8.41 -3.48
C MET A 45 4.90 6.93 -3.38
N ILE A 46 5.40 6.33 -4.48
CA ILE A 46 5.88 4.95 -4.49
C ILE A 46 7.02 4.78 -3.47
N SER A 47 8.09 5.56 -3.61
CA SER A 47 9.26 5.47 -2.71
C SER A 47 8.88 5.70 -1.25
N GLY A 48 7.96 6.63 -0.97
CA GLY A 48 7.49 6.93 0.38
C GLY A 48 6.72 5.80 1.07
N ALA A 49 6.16 4.85 0.30
CA ALA A 49 5.49 3.67 0.84
C ALA A 49 6.48 2.61 1.35
N PHE A 50 7.74 2.61 0.89
CA PHE A 50 8.75 1.63 1.25
C PHE A 50 9.67 2.14 2.37
N ALA A 51 10.25 1.20 3.11
CA ALA A 51 11.38 1.45 3.99
C ALA A 51 12.67 1.62 3.17
N ASP A 52 13.67 2.34 3.72
CA ASP A 52 14.95 2.58 3.02
C ASP A 52 15.70 1.30 2.64
N SER A 53 15.56 0.24 3.47
CA SER A 53 16.17 -1.07 3.28
C SER A 53 15.22 -2.09 2.65
N ALA A 54 14.15 -1.65 2.00
CA ALA A 54 13.13 -2.54 1.47
C ALA A 54 13.66 -3.46 0.36
N VAL A 55 13.11 -4.67 0.33
CA VAL A 55 13.38 -5.68 -0.69
C VAL A 55 12.14 -5.83 -1.57
N LEU A 56 12.31 -5.63 -2.88
CA LEU A 56 11.28 -5.81 -3.90
C LEU A 56 11.67 -6.96 -4.83
N GLN A 57 10.81 -7.97 -4.92
CA GLN A 57 11.06 -9.18 -5.67
C GLN A 57 9.86 -9.60 -6.52
N THR A 58 10.14 -10.27 -7.64
CA THR A 58 9.12 -10.91 -8.48
C THR A 58 9.53 -12.35 -8.77
N ILE A 59 8.59 -13.29 -8.57
CA ILE A 59 8.76 -14.67 -9.01
C ILE A 59 8.56 -14.71 -10.52
N SER A 60 9.58 -15.11 -11.24
CA SER A 60 9.60 -15.18 -12.70
C SER A 60 9.89 -16.60 -13.18
N ARG A 61 9.47 -16.89 -14.41
CA ARG A 61 9.74 -18.15 -15.08
C ARG A 61 10.53 -17.87 -16.37
N ASP A 62 11.66 -18.54 -16.53
CA ASP A 62 12.42 -18.52 -17.76
C ASP A 62 11.60 -19.15 -18.90
N LYS A 63 11.47 -18.44 -20.02
CA LYS A 63 10.58 -18.84 -21.12
C LYS A 63 11.10 -20.04 -21.90
N VAL A 64 12.41 -20.31 -21.86
CA VAL A 64 13.04 -21.39 -22.63
C VAL A 64 13.15 -22.65 -21.78
N SER A 65 13.75 -22.54 -20.59
CA SER A 65 13.98 -23.68 -19.71
C SER A 65 12.81 -24.02 -18.80
N GLY A 66 11.84 -23.12 -18.63
CA GLY A 66 10.73 -23.25 -17.69
C GLY A 66 11.13 -23.11 -16.21
N LYS A 67 12.41 -22.86 -15.91
CA LYS A 67 12.91 -22.73 -14.54
C LYS A 67 12.35 -21.50 -13.85
N ILE A 68 11.98 -21.66 -12.59
CA ILE A 68 11.55 -20.55 -11.72
C ILE A 68 12.79 -19.91 -11.12
N PHE A 69 12.78 -18.58 -11.08
CA PHE A 69 13.78 -17.76 -10.40
C PHE A 69 13.13 -16.54 -9.77
N VAL A 70 13.79 -15.96 -8.78
CA VAL A 70 13.38 -14.70 -8.15
C VAL A 70 14.23 -13.57 -8.71
N ARG A 71 13.55 -12.56 -9.24
CA ARG A 71 14.18 -11.32 -9.73
C ARG A 71 14.08 -10.26 -8.63
N ASN A 72 15.22 -9.64 -8.32
CA ASN A 72 15.26 -8.46 -7.47
C ASN A 72 15.08 -7.20 -8.32
N GLU A 73 14.41 -6.21 -7.76
CA GLU A 73 14.28 -4.87 -8.32
C GLU A 73 14.56 -3.83 -7.25
N SER A 74 15.26 -2.76 -7.59
CA SER A 74 15.46 -1.65 -6.66
C SER A 74 14.19 -0.82 -6.61
N VAL A 75 13.73 -0.45 -5.41
CA VAL A 75 12.57 0.45 -5.23
C VAL A 75 12.78 1.77 -5.97
N LYS A 76 14.02 2.29 -5.98
CA LYS A 76 14.39 3.52 -6.68
C LYS A 76 14.21 3.39 -8.20
N ASP A 77 14.66 2.27 -8.79
CA ASP A 77 14.57 2.07 -10.25
C ASP A 77 13.12 1.79 -10.64
N PHE A 78 12.38 1.04 -9.83
CA PHE A 78 10.95 0.83 -10.00
C PHE A 78 10.18 2.17 -9.99
N ALA A 79 10.35 2.98 -8.94
CA ALA A 79 9.70 4.29 -8.83
C ALA A 79 10.06 5.22 -10.00
N LYS A 80 11.33 5.21 -10.44
CA LYS A 80 11.80 5.97 -11.60
C LYS A 80 11.13 5.49 -12.88
N SER A 81 11.06 4.17 -13.11
CA SER A 81 10.43 3.61 -14.32
C SER A 81 8.96 3.98 -14.43
N ILE A 82 8.21 3.87 -13.31
CA ILE A 82 6.80 4.29 -13.26
C ILE A 82 6.63 5.79 -13.51
N SER A 83 7.54 6.63 -13.00
CA SER A 83 7.46 8.09 -13.21
C SER A 83 7.65 8.53 -14.68
N THR A 84 8.11 7.64 -15.56
CA THR A 84 8.33 7.95 -16.99
C THR A 84 7.17 7.55 -17.89
N ILE A 85 6.18 6.84 -17.38
CA ILE A 85 5.01 6.43 -18.15
C ILE A 85 3.83 7.39 -17.94
N ALA A 86 2.83 7.33 -18.82
CA ALA A 86 1.65 8.18 -18.70
C ALA A 86 0.84 7.86 -17.42
N VAL A 87 0.16 8.86 -16.87
CA VAL A 87 -0.83 8.67 -15.81
C VAL A 87 -1.88 7.65 -16.27
N ASP A 88 -2.35 6.83 -15.35
CA ASP A 88 -3.27 5.70 -15.59
C ASP A 88 -2.71 4.55 -16.45
N ALA A 89 -1.44 4.64 -16.90
CA ALA A 89 -0.84 3.56 -17.70
C ALA A 89 -0.58 2.29 -16.88
N ALA A 90 -0.16 2.42 -15.62
CA ALA A 90 0.06 1.30 -14.71
C ALA A 90 -1.09 1.24 -13.68
N ASP A 91 -2.13 0.45 -13.96
CA ASP A 91 -3.30 0.30 -13.10
C ASP A 91 -3.32 -1.11 -12.49
N GLU A 92 -2.86 -1.23 -11.25
CA GLU A 92 -2.91 -2.48 -10.48
C GLU A 92 -4.08 -2.42 -9.50
N ARG A 93 -5.05 -3.30 -9.72
CA ARG A 93 -6.28 -3.41 -8.94
C ARG A 93 -6.14 -4.55 -7.96
N ILE A 94 -6.16 -4.24 -6.68
CA ILE A 94 -5.92 -5.20 -5.59
C ILE A 94 -7.18 -5.47 -4.78
N THR A 95 -7.21 -6.63 -4.14
CA THR A 95 -8.17 -6.99 -3.08
C THR A 95 -7.39 -7.38 -1.83
N PHE A 96 -7.72 -6.80 -0.67
CA PHE A 96 -7.15 -7.22 0.61
C PHE A 96 -7.81 -8.52 1.06
N SER A 97 -7.16 -9.67 0.86
CA SER A 97 -7.71 -10.96 1.27
C SER A 97 -7.26 -11.40 2.66
N ASN A 98 -6.09 -10.96 3.11
CA ASN A 98 -5.60 -11.27 4.46
C ASN A 98 -4.69 -10.17 4.98
N ILE A 99 -4.91 -9.75 6.22
CA ILE A 99 -4.05 -8.83 6.97
C ILE A 99 -3.86 -9.40 8.37
N LYS A 100 -2.61 -9.53 8.79
CA LYS A 100 -2.24 -9.93 10.15
C LYS A 100 -1.30 -8.90 10.71
N ILE A 101 -1.54 -8.48 11.94
CA ILE A 101 -0.76 -7.45 12.63
C ILE A 101 -0.35 -7.98 13.98
N ASP A 102 0.93 -7.82 14.31
CA ASP A 102 1.50 -8.09 15.62
C ASP A 102 2.48 -6.96 15.96
N ALA A 103 2.10 -6.13 16.93
CA ALA A 103 2.86 -4.93 17.33
C ALA A 103 3.26 -4.05 16.13
N ASP A 104 4.55 -4.00 15.80
CA ASP A 104 5.12 -3.20 14.73
C ASP A 104 5.38 -3.99 13.44
N LEU A 105 4.83 -5.20 13.31
CA LEU A 105 4.88 -6.04 12.13
C LEU A 105 3.47 -6.24 11.55
N ALA A 106 3.35 -6.11 10.22
CA ALA A 106 2.15 -6.50 9.50
C ALA A 106 2.49 -7.37 8.29
N SER A 107 1.64 -8.39 8.04
CA SER A 107 1.69 -9.24 6.85
C SER A 107 0.40 -9.02 6.06
N VAL A 108 0.53 -8.75 4.75
CA VAL A 108 -0.62 -8.45 3.89
C VAL A 108 -0.54 -9.30 2.62
N TRP A 109 -1.69 -9.89 2.25
CA TRP A 109 -1.84 -10.69 1.04
C TRP A 109 -2.89 -10.06 0.14
N THR A 110 -2.50 -9.67 -1.08
CA THR A 110 -3.40 -9.03 -2.03
C THR A 110 -3.37 -9.73 -3.39
N PRO A 111 -4.39 -10.50 -3.75
CA PRO A 111 -4.67 -10.82 -5.15
C PRO A 111 -4.78 -9.54 -5.97
N TYR A 112 -4.30 -9.57 -7.22
CA TYR A 112 -4.32 -8.41 -8.08
C TYR A 112 -4.58 -8.74 -9.56
N GLN A 113 -5.07 -7.75 -10.29
CA GLN A 113 -5.10 -7.71 -11.75
C GLN A 113 -4.36 -6.44 -12.21
N PHE A 114 -3.37 -6.60 -13.09
CA PHE A 114 -2.59 -5.49 -13.62
C PHE A 114 -2.97 -5.18 -15.05
N TYR A 115 -3.25 -3.91 -15.29
CA TYR A 115 -3.56 -3.35 -16.60
C TYR A 115 -2.47 -2.38 -17.04
N LEU A 116 -2.00 -2.52 -18.29
CA LEU A 116 -1.05 -1.59 -18.88
C LEU A 116 -1.72 -0.85 -20.03
N ASN A 117 -1.79 0.47 -19.96
CA ASN A 117 -2.50 1.31 -20.94
C ASN A 117 -3.96 0.84 -21.16
N GLY A 118 -4.66 0.51 -20.08
CA GLY A 118 -6.05 0.05 -20.10
C GLY A 118 -6.26 -1.38 -20.59
N LYS A 119 -5.19 -2.11 -20.97
CA LYS A 119 -5.27 -3.51 -21.41
C LYS A 119 -4.80 -4.44 -20.32
N PHE A 120 -5.56 -5.52 -20.04
CA PHE A 120 -5.12 -6.57 -19.12
C PHE A 120 -3.75 -7.11 -19.54
N SER A 121 -2.83 -7.16 -18.60
CA SER A 121 -1.46 -7.63 -18.79
C SER A 121 -1.23 -8.97 -18.10
N HIS A 122 -1.50 -9.03 -16.82
CA HIS A 122 -1.33 -10.22 -15.98
C HIS A 122 -2.07 -10.06 -14.65
N CYS A 123 -2.17 -11.13 -13.90
CA CYS A 123 -2.64 -11.15 -12.53
C CYS A 123 -1.65 -11.88 -11.63
N GLY A 124 -1.86 -11.81 -10.35
CA GLY A 124 -1.03 -12.50 -9.38
C GLY A 124 -1.48 -12.27 -7.96
N VAL A 125 -0.53 -12.38 -7.08
CA VAL A 125 -0.67 -12.06 -5.66
C VAL A 125 0.57 -11.29 -5.24
N ASN A 126 0.36 -10.24 -4.46
CA ASN A 126 1.42 -9.57 -3.71
C ASN A 126 1.44 -10.09 -2.27
N SER A 127 2.60 -10.46 -1.79
CA SER A 127 2.87 -10.75 -0.38
C SER A 127 3.73 -9.65 0.20
N PHE A 128 3.18 -8.92 1.17
CA PHE A 128 3.86 -7.82 1.82
C PHE A 128 4.23 -8.17 3.26
N GLN A 129 5.39 -7.66 3.69
CA GLN A 129 5.73 -7.48 5.09
C GLN A 129 5.94 -5.99 5.32
N LEU A 130 5.21 -5.42 6.27
CA LEU A 130 5.35 -4.02 6.66
C LEU A 130 5.90 -3.93 8.07
N VAL A 131 6.68 -2.89 8.33
CA VAL A 131 7.19 -2.54 9.65
C VAL A 131 6.76 -1.14 10.02
N ARG A 132 6.51 -0.92 11.31
CA ARG A 132 6.14 0.40 11.83
C ARG A 132 7.40 1.12 12.31
N ILE A 133 7.86 2.10 11.54
CA ILE A 133 9.07 2.88 11.80
C ILE A 133 8.67 4.29 12.16
N ASN A 134 9.07 4.77 13.35
CA ASN A 134 8.74 6.13 13.84
C ASN A 134 7.23 6.44 13.81
N GLY A 135 6.38 5.44 14.06
CA GLY A 135 4.93 5.57 14.06
C GLY A 135 4.26 5.41 12.67
N GLU A 136 5.02 5.27 11.60
CA GLU A 136 4.53 5.09 10.23
C GLU A 136 4.76 3.67 9.73
N TRP A 137 3.75 3.09 9.06
CA TRP A 137 3.91 1.81 8.37
C TRP A 137 4.68 1.99 7.06
N LYS A 138 5.68 1.12 6.85
CA LYS A 138 6.50 1.08 5.62
C LYS A 138 6.59 -0.36 5.11
N ILE A 139 6.55 -0.53 3.80
CA ILE A 139 6.78 -1.83 3.16
C ILE A 139 8.26 -2.16 3.28
N GLN A 140 8.58 -3.22 4.03
CA GLN A 140 9.93 -3.73 4.21
C GLN A 140 10.26 -4.82 3.19
N TYR A 141 9.26 -5.62 2.82
CA TYR A 141 9.40 -6.68 1.83
C TYR A 141 8.14 -6.82 0.99
N LEU A 142 8.34 -6.91 -0.30
CA LEU A 142 7.29 -7.24 -1.27
C LEU A 142 7.83 -8.29 -2.23
N ILE A 143 7.10 -9.40 -2.35
CA ILE A 143 7.29 -10.39 -3.41
C ILE A 143 5.97 -10.66 -4.10
N ASP A 144 5.99 -10.71 -5.46
CA ASP A 144 4.79 -11.00 -6.24
C ASP A 144 4.94 -12.25 -7.13
N THR A 145 3.80 -12.83 -7.47
CA THR A 145 3.66 -13.82 -8.54
C THR A 145 3.05 -13.17 -9.77
N ARG A 146 3.34 -13.71 -10.97
CA ARG A 146 2.73 -13.23 -12.23
C ARG A 146 2.25 -14.39 -13.07
N ARG A 147 0.98 -14.33 -13.50
CA ARG A 147 0.33 -15.31 -14.36
C ARG A 147 -0.68 -14.63 -15.29
N LYS A 148 -1.10 -15.31 -16.36
CA LYS A 148 -2.13 -14.81 -17.30
C LYS A 148 -3.42 -15.60 -17.23
N GLU A 149 -3.40 -16.71 -16.52
CA GLU A 149 -4.52 -17.64 -16.37
C GLU A 149 -4.82 -17.84 -14.89
N HIS A 150 -6.02 -18.35 -14.59
CA HIS A 150 -6.51 -18.57 -13.23
C HIS A 150 -6.43 -17.30 -12.35
N CYS A 151 -6.81 -16.18 -12.94
CA CYS A 151 -6.96 -14.93 -12.22
C CYS A 151 -8.22 -14.99 -11.34
N GLU A 152 -8.11 -14.51 -10.13
CA GLU A 152 -9.28 -14.32 -9.26
C GLU A 152 -10.04 -13.07 -9.77
N ASP A 153 -11.36 -13.18 -9.83
CA ASP A 153 -12.28 -12.10 -10.22
C ASP A 153 -12.54 -11.15 -9.05
#